data_7f0b9cd99528133380976985f7453636
#
_entry.id   7f0b9cd99528133380976985f7453636
#
_cell.length_a   1.000
_cell.length_b   1.000
_cell.length_c   1.000
_cell.angle_alpha   90.00
_cell.angle_beta   90.00
_cell.angle_gamma   90.00
#
_symmetry.space_group_name_H-M   'P 1'
#
loop_
_entity.id
_entity.type
_entity.pdbx_description
1 polymer ?
#
loop_
_entity_poly.entity_id
_entity_poly.type
_entity_poly.pdbx_seq_one_letter_code
_entity_poly.pdbx_strand_id
1 'polypeptide(L)'
;MIKNILLVIFLIPSLFAQKNIIKGTVTSSADKSALVGANVIIQSTSMGAASDTEGKFVIKNIPDGDYTIMVSYIGFETLKQNVSVESNEIANVELSMAPEAIQMETYVVTASRRRERVEDAPAAISVISKAEIRRESNANVGDYIKGTKGIDFTQSGIDSYNMTARGFNSSFSSRLLTLMDGRMANVPSLRLTAYNVIPVSFEDIEQIEVVLGPASALYGPNAHSGVLNIVTSSPLRTQGTSVNIQGGLLSQTDTDLLKKMSFRTAHKFGNFGFKLSGVALDGQDWTH
;
A
#
# COMPACT_ATOMS: atom_id res chain seq x y z
N MET A 1 -88.93 17.03 -6.86
CA MET A 1 -87.90 16.10 -6.32
C MET A 1 -86.49 16.70 -6.70
N ILE A 2 -85.89 17.43 -5.78
CA ILE A 2 -84.60 18.13 -6.02
C ILE A 2 -83.53 17.26 -5.31
N LYS A 3 -82.64 16.65 -6.09
CA LYS A 3 -81.54 15.86 -5.60
C LYS A 3 -80.37 16.82 -5.20
N ASN A 4 -80.10 16.89 -3.90
CA ASN A 4 -78.90 17.59 -3.39
C ASN A 4 -77.65 16.80 -3.75
N ILE A 5 -76.80 17.39 -4.59
CA ILE A 5 -75.43 16.93 -4.84
C ILE A 5 -74.56 17.60 -3.80
N LEU A 6 -74.08 16.82 -2.84
CA LEU A 6 -73.09 17.23 -1.83
C LEU A 6 -71.70 17.20 -2.48
N LEU A 7 -71.15 18.36 -2.82
CA LEU A 7 -69.78 18.51 -3.36
C LEU A 7 -68.81 18.46 -2.17
N VAL A 8 -68.16 17.31 -1.97
CA VAL A 8 -67.08 17.16 -0.98
C VAL A 8 -65.78 17.66 -1.63
N ILE A 9 -65.40 18.91 -1.28
CA ILE A 9 -64.07 19.44 -1.65
C ILE A 9 -63.04 18.80 -0.74
N PHE A 10 -62.26 17.86 -1.30
CA PHE A 10 -61.08 17.32 -0.65
C PHE A 10 -59.98 18.40 -0.68
N LEU A 11 -59.77 19.10 0.44
CA LEU A 11 -58.60 19.93 0.68
C LEU A 11 -57.38 18.99 0.79
N ILE A 12 -56.62 18.83 -0.29
CA ILE A 12 -55.30 18.19 -0.26
C ILE A 12 -54.35 19.23 0.37
N PRO A 13 -53.83 18.99 1.57
CA PRO A 13 -52.77 19.86 2.07
C PRO A 13 -51.57 19.68 1.13
N SER A 14 -51.25 20.73 0.41
CA SER A 14 -49.99 20.80 -0.36
C SER A 14 -48.89 20.72 0.67
N LEU A 15 -48.29 19.53 0.81
CA LEU A 15 -46.98 19.39 1.48
C LEU A 15 -45.99 20.22 0.67
N PHE A 16 -45.78 21.45 1.07
CA PHE A 16 -44.59 22.17 0.68
C PHE A 16 -43.39 21.39 1.26
N ALA A 17 -42.75 20.58 0.45
CA ALA A 17 -41.51 19.96 0.80
C ALA A 17 -40.51 21.12 1.02
N GLN A 18 -40.31 21.48 2.26
CA GLN A 18 -39.29 22.45 2.67
C GLN A 18 -37.93 21.87 2.27
N LYS A 19 -37.21 22.64 1.49
CA LYS A 19 -35.93 22.23 0.90
C LYS A 19 -34.79 22.94 1.63
N ASN A 20 -34.42 22.38 2.77
CA ASN A 20 -33.25 22.87 3.47
C ASN A 20 -31.95 22.43 2.75
N ILE A 21 -30.92 23.21 2.97
CA ILE A 21 -29.62 23.01 2.34
C ILE A 21 -28.56 23.06 3.43
N ILE A 22 -27.69 22.04 3.48
CA ILE A 22 -26.44 22.13 4.21
C ILE A 22 -25.34 22.44 3.20
N LYS A 23 -24.60 23.51 3.42
CA LYS A 23 -23.43 23.86 2.63
C LYS A 23 -22.26 24.16 3.55
N GLY A 24 -21.06 24.00 3.03
CA GLY A 24 -19.88 24.29 3.82
C GLY A 24 -18.59 24.10 3.06
N THR A 25 -17.49 24.15 3.79
CA THR A 25 -16.15 23.92 3.27
C THR A 25 -15.45 22.85 4.07
N VAL A 26 -14.67 22.03 3.37
CA VAL A 26 -13.80 21.00 3.96
C VAL A 26 -12.35 21.42 3.76
N THR A 27 -11.62 21.60 4.86
CA THR A 27 -10.23 22.03 4.86
C THR A 27 -9.33 21.16 5.72
N SER A 28 -8.05 21.14 5.44
CA SER A 28 -7.02 20.55 6.30
C SER A 28 -6.78 21.42 7.53
N SER A 29 -6.73 20.81 8.71
CA SER A 29 -6.41 21.54 9.95
C SER A 29 -4.95 21.99 10.01
N ALA A 30 -4.04 21.34 9.29
CA ALA A 30 -2.61 21.59 9.33
C ALA A 30 -2.21 22.86 8.57
N ASP A 31 -2.74 23.05 7.37
CA ASP A 31 -2.33 24.14 6.46
C ASP A 31 -3.50 24.96 5.90
N LYS A 32 -4.74 24.65 6.31
CA LYS A 32 -5.97 25.27 5.83
C LYS A 32 -6.24 25.10 4.33
N SER A 33 -5.53 24.21 3.66
CA SER A 33 -5.78 23.88 2.26
C SER A 33 -7.15 23.25 2.05
N ALA A 34 -7.79 23.52 0.91
CA ALA A 34 -9.06 22.93 0.53
C ALA A 34 -8.89 21.45 0.22
N LEU A 35 -9.75 20.60 0.78
CA LEU A 35 -9.75 19.16 0.49
C LEU A 35 -10.73 18.87 -0.64
N VAL A 36 -10.18 18.65 -1.84
CA VAL A 36 -10.93 18.40 -3.08
C VAL A 36 -11.39 16.95 -3.17
N GLY A 37 -12.68 16.72 -3.37
CA GLY A 37 -13.22 15.36 -3.46
C GLY A 37 -13.44 14.67 -2.12
N ALA A 38 -13.42 15.42 -1.00
CA ALA A 38 -13.81 14.87 0.30
C ALA A 38 -15.27 14.42 0.27
N ASN A 39 -15.53 13.21 0.75
CA ASN A 39 -16.85 12.62 0.76
C ASN A 39 -17.61 13.07 2.02
N VAL A 40 -18.66 13.85 1.86
CA VAL A 40 -19.52 14.39 2.92
C VAL A 40 -20.86 13.67 2.86
N ILE A 41 -21.21 12.91 3.89
CA ILE A 41 -22.47 12.17 3.96
C ILE A 41 -23.23 12.47 5.25
N ILE A 42 -24.54 12.42 5.20
CA ILE A 42 -25.40 12.45 6.39
C ILE A 42 -25.56 11.02 6.88
N GLN A 43 -25.11 10.75 8.11
CA GLN A 43 -25.10 9.41 8.70
C GLN A 43 -26.50 8.81 8.69
N SER A 44 -26.61 7.52 8.39
CA SER A 44 -27.86 6.76 8.30
C SER A 44 -28.82 7.19 7.18
N THR A 45 -28.34 7.97 6.21
CA THR A 45 -29.10 8.35 5.02
C THR A 45 -28.29 8.04 3.75
N SER A 46 -28.92 8.17 2.58
CA SER A 46 -28.22 8.14 1.28
C SER A 46 -27.84 9.53 0.76
N MET A 47 -28.00 10.57 1.60
CA MET A 47 -27.74 11.95 1.21
C MET A 47 -26.27 12.32 1.47
N GLY A 48 -25.64 12.93 0.47
CA GLY A 48 -24.25 13.37 0.58
C GLY A 48 -23.81 14.14 -0.65
N ALA A 49 -22.60 14.68 -0.60
CA ALA A 49 -21.94 15.37 -1.69
C ALA A 49 -20.41 15.22 -1.57
N ALA A 50 -19.70 15.33 -2.69
CA ALA A 50 -18.25 15.51 -2.69
C ALA A 50 -17.91 17.01 -2.70
N SER A 51 -16.81 17.39 -2.06
CA SER A 51 -16.30 18.76 -2.12
C SER A 51 -15.68 19.07 -3.48
N ASP A 52 -15.86 20.29 -3.93
CA ASP A 52 -15.32 20.82 -5.19
C ASP A 52 -13.84 21.26 -5.09
N THR A 53 -13.33 21.91 -6.13
CA THR A 53 -11.94 22.39 -6.22
C THR A 53 -11.57 23.45 -5.17
N GLU A 54 -12.57 24.10 -4.57
CA GLU A 54 -12.39 25.05 -3.47
C GLU A 54 -12.70 24.43 -2.10
N GLY A 55 -12.94 23.12 -2.04
CA GLY A 55 -13.34 22.40 -0.84
C GLY A 55 -14.81 22.60 -0.45
N LYS A 56 -15.61 23.27 -1.27
CA LYS A 56 -17.02 23.56 -0.97
C LYS A 56 -17.91 22.38 -1.31
N PHE A 57 -18.94 22.15 -0.49
CA PHE A 57 -19.97 21.13 -0.75
C PHE A 57 -21.37 21.69 -0.51
N VAL A 58 -22.36 21.06 -1.13
CA VAL A 58 -23.78 21.42 -0.97
C VAL A 58 -24.63 20.15 -0.97
N ILE A 59 -25.34 19.91 0.12
CA ILE A 59 -26.34 18.82 0.23
C ILE A 59 -27.73 19.47 0.26
N LYS A 60 -28.59 19.07 -0.66
CA LYS A 60 -29.93 19.66 -0.88
C LYS A 60 -31.04 18.72 -0.45
N ASN A 61 -32.26 19.29 -0.27
CA ASN A 61 -33.50 18.57 0.02
C ASN A 61 -33.44 17.79 1.35
N ILE A 62 -32.92 18.41 2.39
CA ILE A 62 -32.79 17.81 3.72
C ILE A 62 -34.06 18.15 4.51
N PRO A 63 -34.78 17.17 5.09
CA PRO A 63 -35.88 17.42 6.01
C PRO A 63 -35.40 18.17 7.28
N ASP A 64 -36.35 18.75 8.02
CA ASP A 64 -36.05 19.32 9.34
C ASP A 64 -35.61 18.22 10.30
N GLY A 65 -34.61 18.49 11.14
CA GLY A 65 -34.12 17.55 12.12
C GLY A 65 -32.64 17.73 12.48
N ASP A 66 -32.21 16.89 13.43
CA ASP A 66 -30.83 16.82 13.87
C ASP A 66 -30.07 15.74 13.11
N TYR A 67 -28.94 16.08 12.54
CA TYR A 67 -28.12 15.21 11.70
C TYR A 67 -26.68 15.14 12.17
N THR A 68 -26.06 14.01 11.95
CA THR A 68 -24.61 13.88 12.06
C THR A 68 -24.01 13.81 10.65
N ILE A 69 -23.25 14.82 10.30
CA ILE A 69 -22.44 14.81 9.07
C ILE A 69 -21.18 14.03 9.35
N MET A 70 -20.87 13.11 8.45
CA MET A 70 -19.63 12.36 8.44
C MET A 70 -18.82 12.73 7.20
N VAL A 71 -17.57 13.15 7.41
CA VAL A 71 -16.64 13.49 6.33
C VAL A 71 -15.49 12.54 6.31
N SER A 72 -15.18 12.00 5.14
CA SER A 72 -14.04 11.10 4.93
C SER A 72 -13.20 11.58 3.75
N TYR A 73 -11.88 11.54 3.92
CA TYR A 73 -10.91 11.85 2.89
C TYR A 73 -9.65 11.02 3.10
N ILE A 74 -9.00 10.60 2.01
CA ILE A 74 -7.81 9.74 2.10
C ILE A 74 -6.67 10.50 2.78
N GLY A 75 -6.09 9.91 3.83
CA GLY A 75 -5.01 10.53 4.60
C GLY A 75 -5.47 11.48 5.70
N PHE A 76 -6.77 11.47 6.04
CA PHE A 76 -7.35 12.30 7.09
C PHE A 76 -8.27 11.50 8.01
N GLU A 77 -8.30 11.86 9.28
CA GLU A 77 -9.24 11.28 10.24
C GLU A 77 -10.69 11.56 9.84
N THR A 78 -11.55 10.55 9.94
CA THR A 78 -12.97 10.72 9.67
C THR A 78 -13.58 11.69 10.69
N LEU A 79 -14.07 12.85 10.21
CA LEU A 79 -14.71 13.85 11.04
C LEU A 79 -16.21 13.59 11.15
N LYS A 80 -16.76 13.71 12.36
CA LYS A 80 -18.20 13.69 12.62
C LYS A 80 -18.59 15.00 13.28
N GLN A 81 -19.64 15.64 12.75
CA GLN A 81 -20.16 16.88 13.29
C GLN A 81 -21.69 16.87 13.30
N ASN A 82 -22.26 17.25 14.41
CA ASN A 82 -23.71 17.39 14.53
C ASN A 82 -24.15 18.74 13.96
N VAL A 83 -25.26 18.73 13.23
CA VAL A 83 -25.87 19.89 12.60
C VAL A 83 -27.38 19.78 12.75
N SER A 84 -28.02 20.82 13.29
CA SER A 84 -29.49 20.98 13.35
C SER A 84 -29.93 21.75 12.14
N VAL A 85 -30.98 21.30 11.50
CA VAL A 85 -31.57 21.93 10.32
C VAL A 85 -33.02 22.26 10.60
N GLU A 86 -33.35 23.56 10.60
CA GLU A 86 -34.70 24.05 10.81
C GLU A 86 -35.33 24.51 9.49
N SER A 87 -36.65 24.68 9.51
CA SER A 87 -37.46 25.01 8.33
C SER A 87 -36.93 26.21 7.54
N ASN A 88 -36.66 25.97 6.28
CA ASN A 88 -36.21 26.99 5.31
C ASN A 88 -34.80 27.57 5.57
N GLU A 89 -33.93 26.78 6.21
CA GLU A 89 -32.60 27.21 6.62
C GLU A 89 -31.50 26.74 5.63
N ILE A 90 -30.47 27.59 5.51
CA ILE A 90 -29.19 27.23 4.88
C ILE A 90 -28.16 27.08 6.01
N ALA A 91 -27.98 25.85 6.49
CA ALA A 91 -26.96 25.56 7.48
C ALA A 91 -25.56 25.65 6.85
N ASN A 92 -24.72 26.54 7.40
CA ASN A 92 -23.32 26.68 6.97
C ASN A 92 -22.41 25.94 7.95
N VAL A 93 -21.54 25.08 7.41
CA VAL A 93 -20.65 24.23 8.23
C VAL A 93 -19.20 24.36 7.75
N GLU A 94 -18.30 24.62 8.65
CA GLU A 94 -16.86 24.56 8.40
C GLU A 94 -16.30 23.26 8.97
N LEU A 95 -15.75 22.43 8.10
CA LEU A 95 -15.26 21.10 8.45
C LEU A 95 -13.74 21.08 8.31
N SER A 96 -13.04 21.06 9.44
CA SER A 96 -11.58 21.04 9.49
C SER A 96 -11.12 19.64 9.86
N MET A 97 -10.53 18.93 8.91
CA MET A 97 -10.06 17.54 9.08
C MET A 97 -8.59 17.50 9.53
N ALA A 98 -8.30 16.69 10.51
CA ALA A 98 -6.93 16.42 10.92
C ALA A 98 -6.27 15.43 9.97
N PRO A 99 -5.03 15.69 9.49
CA PRO A 99 -4.27 14.68 8.77
C PRO A 99 -4.09 13.46 9.66
N GLU A 100 -4.50 12.31 9.16
CA GLU A 100 -4.19 11.03 9.77
C GLU A 100 -2.92 10.51 9.11
N ALA A 101 -1.84 10.41 9.87
CA ALA A 101 -0.72 9.60 9.44
C ALA A 101 -1.25 8.19 9.28
N ILE A 102 -1.42 7.73 8.03
CA ILE A 102 -1.70 6.33 7.75
C ILE A 102 -0.48 5.56 8.25
N GLN A 103 -0.45 5.23 9.51
CA GLN A 103 0.44 4.21 10.03
C GLN A 103 -0.08 2.90 9.41
N MET A 104 0.42 2.59 8.23
CA MET A 104 0.25 1.25 7.68
C MET A 104 0.97 0.34 8.66
N GLU A 105 0.21 -0.34 9.50
CA GLU A 105 0.74 -1.37 10.39
C GLU A 105 1.52 -2.35 9.52
N THR A 106 2.84 -2.23 9.57
CA THR A 106 3.72 -3.13 8.82
C THR A 106 3.86 -4.40 9.60
N TYR A 107 3.35 -5.48 9.05
CA TYR A 107 3.47 -6.81 9.63
C TYR A 107 4.69 -7.52 9.08
N VAL A 108 5.39 -8.21 9.96
CA VAL A 108 6.55 -9.05 9.65
C VAL A 108 6.32 -10.47 10.14
N VAL A 109 7.03 -11.41 9.55
CA VAL A 109 6.99 -12.83 9.91
C VAL A 109 8.34 -13.33 10.36
N THR A 110 9.42 -12.68 9.94
CA THR A 110 10.77 -13.20 10.08
C THR A 110 11.28 -13.17 11.52
N ALA A 111 10.88 -12.22 12.36
CA ALA A 111 11.46 -12.13 13.71
C ALA A 111 11.08 -13.28 14.63
N SER A 112 9.83 -13.73 14.59
CA SER A 112 9.31 -14.77 15.50
C SER A 112 8.68 -15.97 14.78
N ARG A 113 8.76 -16.03 13.44
CA ARG A 113 8.03 -16.99 12.58
C ARG A 113 6.50 -16.90 12.73
N ARG A 114 5.99 -15.78 13.22
CA ARG A 114 4.57 -15.44 13.34
C ARG A 114 4.33 -14.05 12.76
N ARG A 115 3.15 -13.83 12.23
CA ARG A 115 2.77 -12.50 11.77
C ARG A 115 2.57 -11.59 12.98
N GLU A 116 3.42 -10.58 13.11
CA GLU A 116 3.39 -9.59 14.18
C GLU A 116 3.70 -8.20 13.62
N ARG A 117 3.37 -7.16 14.36
CA ARG A 117 3.76 -5.79 13.97
C ARG A 117 5.26 -5.62 14.14
N VAL A 118 5.87 -4.79 13.28
CA VAL A 118 7.32 -4.49 13.39
C VAL A 118 7.69 -3.95 14.78
N GLU A 119 6.81 -3.15 15.37
CA GLU A 119 7.00 -2.54 16.67
C GLU A 119 7.03 -3.55 17.83
N ASP A 120 6.32 -4.66 17.69
CA ASP A 120 6.23 -5.72 18.70
C ASP A 120 7.33 -6.79 18.54
N ALA A 121 8.10 -6.72 17.44
CA ALA A 121 9.09 -7.73 17.10
C ALA A 121 10.33 -7.65 18.01
N PRO A 122 10.83 -8.79 18.51
CA PRO A 122 11.95 -8.83 19.47
C PRO A 122 13.32 -8.57 18.83
N ALA A 123 13.40 -8.05 17.61
CA ALA A 123 14.63 -7.85 16.85
C ALA A 123 14.60 -6.55 16.05
N ALA A 124 15.78 -6.05 15.68
CA ALA A 124 15.88 -4.92 14.74
C ALA A 124 15.51 -5.38 13.33
N ILE A 125 14.35 -4.94 12.84
CA ILE A 125 13.82 -5.29 11.54
C ILE A 125 13.74 -4.05 10.67
N SER A 126 14.20 -4.20 9.43
CA SER A 126 13.94 -3.26 8.34
C SER A 126 13.00 -3.93 7.35
N VAL A 127 11.97 -3.23 6.94
CA VAL A 127 11.00 -3.71 5.95
C VAL A 127 11.03 -2.79 4.75
N ILE A 128 11.22 -3.37 3.57
CA ILE A 128 11.09 -2.68 2.29
C ILE A 128 9.75 -3.11 1.72
N SER A 129 8.84 -2.18 1.66
CA SER A 129 7.45 -2.41 1.27
C SER A 129 7.30 -2.56 -0.25
N LYS A 130 6.20 -3.16 -0.68
CA LYS A 130 5.82 -3.23 -2.10
C LYS A 130 5.72 -1.84 -2.75
N ALA A 131 5.30 -0.84 -1.99
CA ALA A 131 5.19 0.53 -2.49
C ALA A 131 6.57 1.14 -2.78
N GLU A 132 7.57 0.87 -1.94
CA GLU A 132 8.96 1.30 -2.16
C GLU A 132 9.56 0.58 -3.37
N ILE A 133 9.39 -0.74 -3.46
CA ILE A 133 9.86 -1.55 -4.60
C ILE A 133 9.31 -1.03 -5.93
N ARG A 134 8.04 -0.58 -5.95
CA ARG A 134 7.41 -0.05 -7.16
C ARG A 134 7.83 1.36 -7.54
N ARG A 135 8.33 2.14 -6.60
CA ARG A 135 8.80 3.52 -6.86
C ARG A 135 10.16 3.57 -7.53
N GLU A 136 10.95 2.54 -7.35
CA GLU A 136 12.32 2.46 -7.83
C GLU A 136 12.45 1.48 -9.00
N SER A 137 13.26 1.86 -10.00
CA SER A 137 13.59 1.00 -11.13
C SER A 137 14.98 0.38 -10.92
N ASN A 138 15.05 -0.66 -10.11
CA ASN A 138 16.29 -1.33 -9.78
C ASN A 138 16.55 -2.56 -10.67
N ALA A 139 17.82 -2.82 -10.98
CA ALA A 139 18.20 -3.96 -11.83
C ALA A 139 18.02 -5.28 -11.12
N ASN A 140 18.35 -5.35 -9.83
CA ASN A 140 18.33 -6.57 -9.03
C ASN A 140 17.73 -6.33 -7.62
N VAL A 141 17.46 -7.40 -6.88
CA VAL A 141 16.86 -7.33 -5.52
C VAL A 141 17.81 -6.66 -4.53
N GLY A 142 19.11 -6.84 -4.70
CA GLY A 142 20.12 -6.25 -3.80
C GLY A 142 20.11 -4.73 -3.81
N ASP A 143 19.77 -4.11 -4.95
CA ASP A 143 19.67 -2.66 -5.06
C ASP A 143 18.65 -2.03 -4.11
N TYR A 144 17.57 -2.74 -3.78
CA TYR A 144 16.60 -2.28 -2.78
C TYR A 144 17.15 -2.37 -1.35
N ILE A 145 18.08 -3.30 -1.12
CA ILE A 145 18.57 -3.65 0.22
C ILE A 145 19.87 -2.93 0.55
N LYS A 146 20.68 -2.52 -0.44
CA LYS A 146 22.00 -1.91 -0.25
C LYS A 146 22.01 -0.67 0.64
N GLY A 147 20.88 0.06 0.70
CA GLY A 147 20.70 1.22 1.58
C GLY A 147 20.31 0.87 3.02
N THR A 148 20.03 -0.41 3.31
CA THR A 148 19.59 -0.82 4.64
C THR A 148 20.75 -0.76 5.63
N LYS A 149 20.52 -0.06 6.75
CA LYS A 149 21.54 0.11 7.79
C LYS A 149 22.02 -1.24 8.33
N GLY A 150 23.33 -1.48 8.29
CA GLY A 150 23.95 -2.72 8.79
C GLY A 150 24.05 -3.84 7.75
N ILE A 151 23.69 -3.57 6.51
CA ILE A 151 23.96 -4.46 5.37
C ILE A 151 25.24 -3.99 4.65
N ASP A 152 26.12 -4.92 4.41
CA ASP A 152 27.32 -4.73 3.56
C ASP A 152 27.02 -5.33 2.19
N PHE A 153 27.11 -4.51 1.15
CA PHE A 153 26.77 -4.88 -0.22
C PHE A 153 28.01 -4.72 -1.11
N THR A 154 28.29 -5.72 -1.92
CA THR A 154 29.30 -5.66 -2.98
C THR A 154 28.71 -6.17 -4.27
N GLN A 155 29.02 -5.49 -5.36
CA GLN A 155 28.52 -5.81 -6.69
C GLN A 155 29.70 -5.99 -7.64
N SER A 156 29.71 -7.10 -8.36
CA SER A 156 30.73 -7.45 -9.36
C SER A 156 30.17 -7.49 -10.78
N GLY A 157 28.88 -7.28 -10.95
CA GLY A 157 28.19 -7.28 -12.22
C GLY A 157 26.76 -6.73 -12.05
N ILE A 158 26.01 -6.57 -13.15
CA ILE A 158 24.64 -6.03 -13.13
C ILE A 158 23.72 -6.86 -12.21
N ASP A 159 23.85 -8.19 -12.29
CA ASP A 159 23.06 -9.14 -11.51
C ASP A 159 23.96 -10.07 -10.67
N SER A 160 25.22 -9.72 -10.51
CA SER A 160 26.19 -10.42 -9.69
C SER A 160 26.56 -9.59 -8.47
N TYR A 161 26.03 -9.95 -7.32
CA TYR A 161 26.23 -9.22 -6.07
C TYR A 161 26.22 -10.15 -4.85
N ASN A 162 26.82 -9.66 -3.77
CA ASN A 162 26.87 -10.34 -2.50
C ASN A 162 26.42 -9.42 -1.38
N MET A 163 25.74 -9.98 -0.42
CA MET A 163 25.27 -9.26 0.76
C MET A 163 25.60 -10.01 2.03
N THR A 164 25.98 -9.27 3.04
CA THR A 164 26.11 -9.78 4.40
C THR A 164 25.64 -8.72 5.40
N ALA A 165 25.49 -9.10 6.64
CA ALA A 165 25.13 -8.15 7.68
C ALA A 165 26.28 -8.11 8.71
N ARG A 166 26.56 -6.89 9.21
CA ARG A 166 27.56 -6.65 10.26
C ARG A 166 28.99 -7.07 9.89
N GLY A 167 29.40 -6.83 8.68
CA GLY A 167 30.76 -7.05 8.21
C GLY A 167 31.06 -8.46 7.69
N PHE A 168 32.31 -8.66 7.27
CA PHE A 168 32.82 -9.90 6.69
C PHE A 168 32.15 -10.29 5.36
N ASN A 169 31.93 -9.30 4.50
CA ASN A 169 31.38 -9.56 3.16
C ASN A 169 32.41 -10.28 2.29
N SER A 170 31.98 -11.37 1.68
CA SER A 170 32.76 -12.10 0.67
C SER A 170 31.81 -12.88 -0.22
N SER A 171 32.28 -13.25 -1.41
CA SER A 171 31.49 -14.02 -2.39
C SER A 171 30.99 -15.38 -1.85
N PHE A 172 31.62 -15.90 -0.81
CA PHE A 172 31.27 -17.17 -0.16
C PHE A 172 30.73 -16.99 1.25
N SER A 173 30.19 -15.79 1.58
CA SER A 173 29.59 -15.57 2.89
C SER A 173 28.19 -16.19 2.96
N SER A 174 27.97 -17.03 3.97
CA SER A 174 26.66 -17.63 4.27
C SER A 174 26.09 -17.19 5.62
N ARG A 175 26.60 -16.09 6.18
CA ARG A 175 26.25 -15.65 7.53
C ARG A 175 24.90 -14.91 7.59
N LEU A 176 24.46 -14.34 6.47
CA LEU A 176 23.12 -13.79 6.27
C LEU A 176 22.27 -14.86 5.62
N LEU A 177 21.35 -15.45 6.37
CA LEU A 177 20.45 -16.46 5.83
C LEU A 177 19.40 -15.78 4.94
N THR A 178 19.38 -16.18 3.67
CA THR A 178 18.37 -15.69 2.73
C THR A 178 17.24 -16.70 2.57
N LEU A 179 16.01 -16.22 2.72
CA LEU A 179 14.79 -16.99 2.58
C LEU A 179 13.92 -16.40 1.46
N MET A 180 13.14 -17.24 0.82
CA MET A 180 12.01 -16.86 -0.04
C MET A 180 10.76 -17.59 0.47
N ASP A 181 9.77 -16.84 0.92
CA ASP A 181 8.56 -17.36 1.57
C ASP A 181 8.87 -18.35 2.71
N GLY A 182 9.91 -18.04 3.50
CA GLY A 182 10.38 -18.89 4.61
C GLY A 182 11.19 -20.13 4.20
N ARG A 183 11.47 -20.33 2.92
CA ARG A 183 12.32 -21.41 2.41
C ARG A 183 13.73 -20.92 2.15
N MET A 184 14.74 -21.68 2.49
CA MET A 184 16.13 -21.32 2.24
C MET A 184 16.40 -21.16 0.75
N ALA A 185 16.95 -20.00 0.38
CA ALA A 185 17.31 -19.63 -0.99
C ALA A 185 18.82 -19.78 -1.29
N ASN A 186 19.58 -20.36 -0.38
CA ASN A 186 21.01 -20.60 -0.58
C ASN A 186 21.27 -21.94 -1.30
N VAL A 187 22.42 -22.03 -1.95
CA VAL A 187 22.93 -23.25 -2.58
C VAL A 187 23.77 -24.02 -1.54
N PRO A 188 23.24 -25.09 -0.93
CA PRO A 188 23.87 -25.74 0.24
C PRO A 188 25.27 -26.29 -0.05
N SER A 189 25.47 -26.83 -1.25
CA SER A 189 26.75 -27.41 -1.69
C SER A 189 27.89 -26.41 -1.83
N LEU A 190 27.54 -25.15 -2.16
CA LEU A 190 28.50 -24.07 -2.36
C LEU A 190 28.60 -23.15 -1.15
N ARG A 191 27.74 -23.30 -0.17
CA ARG A 191 27.64 -22.44 1.04
C ARG A 191 27.52 -20.95 0.70
N LEU A 192 26.82 -20.63 -0.38
CA LEU A 192 26.58 -19.25 -0.80
C LEU A 192 25.12 -19.03 -1.15
N THR A 193 24.71 -17.79 -1.19
CA THR A 193 23.42 -17.36 -1.77
C THR A 193 23.70 -16.81 -3.17
N ALA A 194 23.27 -17.54 -4.18
CA ALA A 194 23.34 -17.07 -5.57
C ALA A 194 22.07 -16.23 -5.85
N TYR A 195 22.15 -14.94 -5.59
CA TYR A 195 21.00 -14.04 -5.67
C TYR A 195 20.42 -13.95 -7.07
N ASN A 196 21.25 -14.06 -8.09
CA ASN A 196 20.86 -14.04 -9.51
C ASN A 196 20.04 -15.24 -9.97
N VAL A 197 20.05 -16.34 -9.21
CA VAL A 197 19.22 -17.53 -9.53
C VAL A 197 17.99 -17.68 -8.63
N ILE A 198 17.75 -16.72 -7.72
CA ILE A 198 16.51 -16.71 -6.93
C ILE A 198 15.35 -16.38 -7.86
N PRO A 199 14.38 -17.29 -8.06
CA PRO A 199 13.31 -17.12 -9.05
C PRO A 199 12.22 -16.16 -8.55
N VAL A 200 12.58 -14.89 -8.39
CA VAL A 200 11.65 -13.85 -7.92
C VAL A 200 11.51 -12.76 -8.95
N SER A 201 10.26 -12.43 -9.28
CA SER A 201 9.91 -11.24 -10.06
C SER A 201 9.55 -10.10 -9.11
N PHE A 202 10.00 -8.89 -9.38
CA PHE A 202 9.67 -7.70 -8.58
C PHE A 202 8.17 -7.47 -8.48
N GLU A 203 7.43 -7.81 -9.53
CA GLU A 203 5.97 -7.74 -9.54
C GLU A 203 5.32 -8.68 -8.51
N ASP A 204 6.02 -9.75 -8.13
CA ASP A 204 5.53 -10.74 -7.17
C ASP A 204 5.96 -10.46 -5.73
N ILE A 205 6.92 -9.56 -5.50
CA ILE A 205 7.37 -9.24 -4.13
C ILE A 205 6.27 -8.45 -3.40
N GLU A 206 5.89 -8.91 -2.23
CA GLU A 206 5.00 -8.22 -1.29
C GLU A 206 5.81 -7.29 -0.38
N GLN A 207 6.90 -7.82 0.19
CA GLN A 207 7.84 -7.08 1.01
C GLN A 207 9.16 -7.84 1.14
N ILE A 208 10.22 -7.13 1.53
CA ILE A 208 11.51 -7.71 1.88
C ILE A 208 11.76 -7.38 3.36
N GLU A 209 11.98 -8.40 4.17
CA GLU A 209 12.25 -8.27 5.59
C GLU A 209 13.72 -8.55 5.87
N VAL A 210 14.40 -7.63 6.53
CA VAL A 210 15.80 -7.76 6.95
C VAL A 210 15.86 -7.73 8.47
N VAL A 211 16.16 -8.86 9.07
CA VAL A 211 16.37 -8.99 10.51
C VAL A 211 17.85 -9.01 10.79
N LEU A 212 18.32 -8.04 11.58
CA LEU A 212 19.72 -7.92 11.94
C LEU A 212 19.98 -8.49 13.33
N GLY A 213 20.89 -9.45 13.39
CA GLY A 213 21.30 -10.07 14.64
C GLY A 213 21.24 -11.60 14.58
N PRO A 214 21.70 -12.27 15.65
CA PRO A 214 21.72 -13.72 15.69
C PRO A 214 20.30 -14.28 15.75
N ALA A 215 19.91 -15.02 14.72
CA ALA A 215 18.60 -15.64 14.58
C ALA A 215 18.70 -17.20 14.47
N SER A 216 19.86 -17.75 14.80
CA SER A 216 20.12 -19.20 14.66
C SER A 216 19.22 -20.08 15.52
N ALA A 217 18.72 -19.56 16.65
CA ALA A 217 17.77 -20.27 17.50
C ALA A 217 16.42 -20.54 16.81
N LEU A 218 16.01 -19.65 15.89
CA LEU A 218 14.75 -19.77 15.16
C LEU A 218 14.92 -20.40 13.77
N TYR A 219 16.03 -20.12 13.12
CA TYR A 219 16.26 -20.44 11.73
C TYR A 219 17.39 -21.45 11.49
N GLY A 220 18.10 -21.86 12.54
CA GLY A 220 19.18 -22.82 12.44
C GLY A 220 20.49 -22.22 11.91
N PRO A 221 21.38 -23.05 11.36
CA PRO A 221 22.68 -22.62 10.88
C PRO A 221 22.55 -21.59 9.75
N ASN A 222 23.59 -20.75 9.60
CA ASN A 222 23.68 -19.65 8.65
C ASN A 222 22.88 -18.36 8.99
N ALA A 223 22.05 -18.36 10.03
CA ALA A 223 21.41 -17.15 10.53
C ALA A 223 22.27 -16.50 11.64
N HIS A 224 23.56 -16.29 11.38
CA HIS A 224 24.51 -15.77 12.38
C HIS A 224 24.45 -14.25 12.50
N SER A 225 24.44 -13.56 11.37
CA SER A 225 24.44 -12.09 11.34
C SER A 225 23.05 -11.49 11.08
N GLY A 226 22.15 -12.31 10.57
CA GLY A 226 20.77 -11.90 10.27
C GLY A 226 20.03 -12.87 9.37
N VAL A 227 18.81 -12.47 9.02
CA VAL A 227 17.93 -13.16 8.08
C VAL A 227 17.38 -12.14 7.10
N LEU A 228 17.49 -12.45 5.82
CA LEU A 228 16.82 -11.75 4.73
C LEU A 228 15.67 -12.63 4.25
N ASN A 229 14.44 -12.15 4.29
CA ASN A 229 13.29 -12.90 3.80
C ASN A 229 12.55 -12.11 2.72
N ILE A 230 12.51 -12.67 1.53
CA ILE A 230 11.73 -12.15 0.41
C ILE A 230 10.34 -12.78 0.50
N VAL A 231 9.35 -11.98 0.80
CA VAL A 231 7.95 -12.41 0.92
C VAL A 231 7.22 -12.11 -0.38
N THR A 232 6.62 -13.13 -0.98
CA THR A 232 5.89 -12.97 -2.24
C THR A 232 4.39 -12.83 -2.05
N SER A 233 3.73 -12.16 -3.00
CA SER A 233 2.29 -11.90 -2.97
C SER A 233 1.48 -13.19 -3.11
N SER A 234 0.57 -13.42 -2.18
CA SER A 234 -0.31 -14.61 -2.23
C SER A 234 -1.33 -14.52 -3.37
N PRO A 235 -1.51 -15.56 -4.19
CA PRO A 235 -2.53 -15.56 -5.23
C PRO A 235 -3.96 -15.54 -4.69
N LEU A 236 -4.17 -15.93 -3.44
CA LEU A 236 -5.48 -15.88 -2.80
C LEU A 236 -5.90 -14.46 -2.43
N ARG A 237 -4.94 -13.56 -2.19
CA ARG A 237 -5.19 -12.17 -1.79
C ARG A 237 -4.99 -11.18 -2.94
N THR A 238 -3.95 -11.39 -3.75
CA THR A 238 -3.57 -10.48 -4.83
C THR A 238 -3.71 -11.19 -6.17
N GLN A 239 -4.77 -10.87 -6.89
CA GLN A 239 -5.08 -11.43 -8.21
C GLN A 239 -4.75 -10.42 -9.32
N GLY A 240 -4.73 -10.89 -10.56
CA GLY A 240 -4.50 -10.06 -11.73
C GLY A 240 -3.19 -10.36 -12.44
N THR A 241 -2.98 -9.65 -13.55
CA THR A 241 -1.76 -9.76 -14.36
C THR A 241 -1.06 -8.40 -14.37
N SER A 242 0.25 -8.42 -14.14
CA SER A 242 1.14 -7.28 -14.26
C SER A 242 2.34 -7.64 -15.14
N VAL A 243 2.74 -6.68 -15.96
CA VAL A 243 3.94 -6.76 -16.80
C VAL A 243 4.71 -5.47 -16.59
N ASN A 244 6.00 -5.57 -16.40
CA ASN A 244 6.90 -4.43 -16.29
C ASN A 244 8.02 -4.61 -17.32
N ILE A 245 8.32 -3.55 -18.05
CA ILE A 245 9.42 -3.50 -19.02
C ILE A 245 10.30 -2.33 -18.66
N GLN A 246 11.58 -2.59 -18.46
CA GLN A 246 12.59 -1.60 -18.10
C GLN A 246 13.68 -1.58 -19.15
N GLY A 247 14.14 -0.38 -19.49
CA GLY A 247 15.32 -0.15 -20.32
C GLY A 247 16.32 0.70 -19.54
N GLY A 248 17.60 0.39 -19.66
CA GLY A 248 18.69 1.14 -19.04
C GLY A 248 19.87 1.24 -20.00
N LEU A 249 20.70 2.25 -19.78
CA LEU A 249 21.96 2.42 -20.50
C LEU A 249 23.11 2.20 -19.52
N LEU A 250 24.00 1.30 -19.90
CA LEU A 250 25.27 1.12 -19.21
C LEU A 250 26.32 1.89 -20.00
N SER A 251 26.83 2.94 -19.41
CA SER A 251 27.86 3.77 -20.03
C SER A 251 29.20 3.51 -19.36
N GLN A 252 30.02 2.77 -20.04
CA GLN A 252 31.47 2.64 -19.73
C GLN A 252 32.28 3.10 -20.93
N THR A 253 33.10 2.21 -21.51
CA THR A 253 33.86 2.50 -22.74
C THR A 253 32.94 2.54 -23.95
N ASP A 254 31.93 1.64 -23.98
CA ASP A 254 30.86 1.61 -24.95
C ASP A 254 29.52 1.73 -24.21
N THR A 255 28.46 2.16 -24.91
CA THR A 255 27.13 2.28 -24.35
C THR A 255 26.30 1.05 -24.69
N ASP A 256 26.05 0.22 -23.69
CA ASP A 256 25.27 -1.00 -23.84
C ASP A 256 23.86 -0.82 -23.31
N LEU A 257 22.92 -1.50 -23.95
CA LEU A 257 21.50 -1.46 -23.60
C LEU A 257 21.16 -2.60 -22.64
N LEU A 258 20.73 -2.25 -21.44
CA LEU A 258 20.12 -3.17 -20.50
C LEU A 258 18.62 -3.24 -20.77
N LYS A 259 18.09 -4.44 -20.94
CA LYS A 259 16.66 -4.72 -21.10
C LYS A 259 16.22 -5.69 -20.03
N LYS A 260 15.13 -5.37 -19.36
CA LYS A 260 14.54 -6.25 -18.36
C LYS A 260 13.03 -6.31 -18.54
N MET A 261 12.50 -7.50 -18.52
CA MET A 261 11.07 -7.76 -18.54
C MET A 261 10.72 -8.62 -17.34
N SER A 262 9.73 -8.21 -16.60
CA SER A 262 9.15 -9.01 -15.52
C SER A 262 7.65 -9.12 -15.68
N PHE A 263 7.08 -10.26 -15.32
CA PHE A 263 5.65 -10.47 -15.34
C PHE A 263 5.20 -11.27 -14.13
N ARG A 264 3.94 -11.08 -13.80
CA ARG A 264 3.20 -11.86 -12.80
C ARG A 264 1.76 -12.01 -13.25
N THR A 265 1.22 -13.22 -13.15
CA THR A 265 -0.21 -13.48 -13.26
C THR A 265 -0.67 -14.36 -12.11
N ALA A 266 -1.80 -14.04 -11.52
CA ALA A 266 -2.37 -14.79 -10.40
C ALA A 266 -3.89 -14.83 -10.48
N HIS A 267 -4.45 -16.01 -10.25
CA HIS A 267 -5.88 -16.25 -10.26
C HIS A 267 -6.31 -17.11 -9.08
N LYS A 268 -7.56 -16.92 -8.67
CA LYS A 268 -8.20 -17.65 -7.58
C LYS A 268 -9.48 -18.31 -8.07
N PHE A 269 -9.65 -19.58 -7.73
CA PHE A 269 -10.86 -20.37 -7.98
C PHE A 269 -11.35 -20.97 -6.66
N GLY A 270 -12.35 -20.39 -6.05
CA GLY A 270 -12.78 -20.82 -4.72
C GLY A 270 -11.65 -20.71 -3.68
N ASN A 271 -11.26 -21.82 -3.10
CA ASN A 271 -10.15 -21.92 -2.13
C ASN A 271 -8.81 -22.24 -2.77
N PHE A 272 -8.76 -22.45 -4.08
CA PHE A 272 -7.54 -22.72 -4.83
C PHE A 272 -7.05 -21.46 -5.50
N GLY A 273 -5.75 -21.18 -5.40
CA GLY A 273 -5.09 -20.06 -6.08
C GLY A 273 -3.78 -20.52 -6.72
N PHE A 274 -3.49 -20.02 -7.91
CA PHE A 274 -2.20 -20.20 -8.54
C PHE A 274 -1.62 -18.87 -8.97
N LYS A 275 -0.31 -18.82 -9.07
CA LYS A 275 0.42 -17.71 -9.65
C LYS A 275 1.54 -18.23 -10.54
N LEU A 276 1.85 -17.44 -11.55
CA LEU A 276 3.02 -17.61 -12.40
C LEU A 276 3.73 -16.27 -12.49
N SER A 277 5.01 -16.26 -12.26
CA SER A 277 5.84 -15.07 -12.38
C SER A 277 7.18 -15.42 -13.02
N GLY A 278 7.80 -14.44 -13.66
CA GLY A 278 9.09 -14.62 -14.29
C GLY A 278 9.77 -13.30 -14.54
N VAL A 279 11.08 -13.37 -14.74
CA VAL A 279 11.92 -12.26 -15.12
C VAL A 279 12.87 -12.69 -16.22
N ALA A 280 13.09 -11.84 -17.21
CA ALA A 280 14.12 -11.96 -18.22
C ALA A 280 14.96 -10.67 -18.18
N LEU A 281 16.26 -10.85 -18.11
CA LEU A 281 17.24 -9.78 -18.14
C LEU A 281 18.20 -10.03 -19.30
N ASP A 282 18.43 -9.03 -20.12
CA ASP A 282 19.39 -9.05 -21.22
C ASP A 282 20.22 -7.77 -21.13
N GLY A 283 21.54 -7.91 -21.09
CA GLY A 283 22.47 -6.81 -20.99
C GLY A 283 23.90 -7.31 -20.93
N GLN A 284 24.81 -6.47 -21.36
CA GLN A 284 26.22 -6.75 -21.30
C GLN A 284 26.77 -6.25 -19.95
N ASP A 285 27.47 -7.12 -19.26
CA ASP A 285 28.12 -6.78 -17.99
C ASP A 285 29.34 -5.93 -18.24
N TRP A 286 29.80 -5.17 -17.25
CA TRP A 286 31.02 -4.39 -17.39
C TRP A 286 32.24 -5.30 -17.48
N THR A 287 33.18 -4.90 -18.33
CA THR A 287 34.51 -5.53 -18.45
C THR A 287 35.48 -4.91 -17.44
N HIS A 288 36.25 -5.75 -16.75
CA HIS A 288 37.26 -5.34 -15.79
C HIS A 288 38.60 -5.10 -16.46
#